data_4178347ce15c63961a91984163ce3399
#
_entry.id   4178347ce15c63961a91984163ce3399
#
_cell.length_a   1.000
_cell.length_b   1.000
_cell.length_c   1.000
_cell.angle_alpha   90.00
_cell.angle_beta   90.00
_cell.angle_gamma   90.00
#
_symmetry.space_group_name_H-M   'P 1'
#
loop_
_entity.id
_entity.type
_entity.pdbx_description
1 polymer ?
#
loop_
_entity_poly.entity_id
_entity_poly.type
_entity_poly.pdbx_seq_one_letter_code
_entity_poly.pdbx_strand_id
1 'polypeptide(L)'
;MMGICTVCACIYGLTESRGKLIMILCGYRIIEVIEDVIHGEMQKAGRLDVGAKIEAVRIFIVTAAFVGVCLGTRDVVAASTAMFACSLVVTLALNILVLNNFNEVTFRPELTRLYRLLWVCLPICACDFLYNNLVNAPKYAIERNLSEESQAVFSILFMPVFTISILSSFIYKPLMADMGVYWNQKENVKFFRIILKQFLAIAVLTLFIAAGGAIIGLRLLGIIYGLD
;
A
#
# COMPACT_ATOMS: atom_id res chain seq x y z
N MET A 1 -0.44 -1.37 -15.54
CA MET A 1 0.68 -1.65 -14.62
C MET A 1 1.69 -2.64 -15.22
N MET A 2 1.32 -3.84 -15.65
CA MET A 2 2.26 -4.79 -16.29
C MET A 2 3.05 -4.22 -17.47
N GLY A 3 2.43 -3.45 -18.37
CA GLY A 3 3.12 -2.85 -19.51
C GLY A 3 4.22 -1.87 -19.10
N ILE A 4 3.98 -1.05 -18.07
CA ILE A 4 5.00 -0.10 -17.56
C ILE A 4 6.15 -0.87 -16.91
N CYS A 5 5.84 -1.91 -16.14
CA CYS A 5 6.85 -2.75 -15.50
C CYS A 5 7.71 -3.51 -16.52
N THR A 6 7.10 -4.04 -17.59
CA THR A 6 7.86 -4.67 -18.70
C THR A 6 8.76 -3.67 -19.41
N VAL A 7 8.28 -2.45 -19.67
CA VAL A 7 9.11 -1.40 -20.27
C VAL A 7 10.26 -1.03 -19.34
N CYS A 8 10.02 -0.83 -18.04
CA CYS A 8 11.09 -0.56 -17.08
C CYS A 8 12.10 -1.71 -17.01
N ALA A 9 11.63 -2.97 -16.94
CA ALA A 9 12.52 -4.13 -16.92
C ALA A 9 13.32 -4.27 -18.22
N CYS A 10 12.76 -3.90 -19.38
CA CYS A 10 13.49 -3.86 -20.66
C CYS A 10 14.57 -2.77 -20.66
N ILE A 11 14.29 -1.60 -20.07
CA ILE A 11 15.27 -0.49 -19.98
C ILE A 11 16.48 -0.90 -19.11
N TYR A 12 16.23 -1.61 -17.99
CA TYR A 12 17.29 -2.07 -17.09
C TYR A 12 17.94 -3.41 -17.48
N GLY A 13 17.53 -4.02 -18.60
CA GLY A 13 18.03 -5.30 -19.06
C GLY A 13 17.38 -6.48 -18.33
N LEU A 14 16.57 -7.28 -19.04
CA LEU A 14 15.84 -8.45 -18.48
C LEU A 14 16.78 -9.54 -17.93
N THR A 15 18.04 -9.53 -18.32
CA THR A 15 19.06 -10.51 -17.91
C THR A 15 19.81 -10.10 -16.64
N GLU A 16 19.81 -8.84 -16.30
CA GLU A 16 20.44 -8.37 -15.06
C GLU A 16 19.56 -8.68 -13.82
N SER A 17 20.21 -8.87 -12.68
CA SER A 17 19.55 -9.12 -11.40
C SER A 17 18.52 -8.05 -11.04
N ARG A 18 18.78 -6.79 -11.41
CA ARG A 18 17.86 -5.65 -11.20
C ARG A 18 16.57 -5.78 -12.01
N GLY A 19 16.67 -6.15 -13.31
CA GLY A 19 15.50 -6.33 -14.15
C GLY A 19 14.61 -7.49 -13.68
N LYS A 20 15.21 -8.60 -13.27
CA LYS A 20 14.50 -9.75 -12.69
C LYS A 20 13.77 -9.36 -11.41
N LEU A 21 14.43 -8.61 -10.53
CA LEU A 21 13.84 -8.12 -9.27
C LEU A 21 12.61 -7.24 -9.53
N ILE A 22 12.70 -6.30 -10.48
CA ILE A 22 11.58 -5.43 -10.86
C ILE A 22 10.39 -6.26 -11.34
N MET A 23 10.61 -7.26 -12.20
CA MET A 23 9.53 -8.12 -12.72
C MET A 23 8.85 -8.93 -11.62
N ILE A 24 9.62 -9.50 -10.71
CA ILE A 24 9.10 -10.29 -9.57
C ILE A 24 8.27 -9.39 -8.65
N LEU A 25 8.78 -8.22 -8.29
CA LEU A 25 8.07 -7.27 -7.43
C LEU A 25 6.80 -6.72 -8.09
N CYS A 26 6.82 -6.49 -9.40
CA CYS A 26 5.62 -6.12 -10.14
C CYS A 26 4.57 -7.25 -10.16
N GLY A 27 5.00 -8.51 -10.32
CA GLY A 27 4.12 -9.67 -10.20
C GLY A 27 3.49 -9.77 -8.81
N TYR A 28 4.27 -9.58 -7.77
CA TYR A 28 3.80 -9.53 -6.38
C TYR A 28 2.72 -8.44 -6.20
N ARG A 29 2.94 -7.22 -6.72
CA ARG A 29 1.96 -6.14 -6.67
C ARG A 29 0.65 -6.44 -7.39
N ILE A 30 0.68 -7.23 -8.46
CA ILE A 30 -0.55 -7.66 -9.15
C ILE A 30 -1.39 -8.57 -8.25
N ILE A 31 -0.75 -9.48 -7.50
CA ILE A 31 -1.45 -10.34 -6.55
C ILE A 31 -2.13 -9.48 -5.47
N GLU A 32 -1.44 -8.50 -4.91
CA GLU A 32 -2.01 -7.56 -3.92
C GLU A 32 -3.24 -6.83 -4.47
N VAL A 33 -3.19 -6.33 -5.70
CA VAL A 33 -4.33 -5.65 -6.32
C VAL A 33 -5.55 -6.57 -6.48
N ILE A 34 -5.34 -7.85 -6.80
CA ILE A 34 -6.45 -8.82 -6.87
C ILE A 34 -7.06 -9.03 -5.48
N GLU A 35 -6.25 -9.07 -4.45
CA GLU A 35 -6.68 -9.23 -3.06
C GLU A 35 -7.46 -8.02 -2.55
N ASP A 36 -7.03 -6.80 -2.90
CA ASP A 36 -7.75 -5.56 -2.58
C ASP A 36 -9.19 -5.58 -3.12
N VAL A 37 -9.41 -6.17 -4.31
CA VAL A 37 -10.78 -6.31 -4.87
C VAL A 37 -11.63 -7.24 -4.00
N ILE A 38 -11.07 -8.35 -3.55
CA ILE A 38 -11.79 -9.32 -2.69
C ILE A 38 -12.07 -8.70 -1.32
N HIS A 39 -11.12 -7.95 -0.75
CA HIS A 39 -11.33 -7.21 0.49
C HIS A 39 -12.42 -6.14 0.34
N GLY A 40 -12.52 -5.49 -0.82
CA GLY A 40 -13.60 -4.56 -1.14
C GLY A 40 -15.00 -5.20 -1.08
N GLU A 41 -15.15 -6.43 -1.57
CA GLU A 41 -16.40 -7.17 -1.45
C GLU A 41 -16.70 -7.58 0.00
N MET A 42 -15.70 -8.01 0.78
CA MET A 42 -15.87 -8.28 2.21
C MET A 42 -16.28 -7.02 2.99
N GLN A 43 -15.73 -5.87 2.64
CA GLN A 43 -16.10 -4.60 3.24
C GLN A 43 -17.57 -4.24 2.97
N LYS A 44 -18.06 -4.45 1.75
CA LYS A 44 -19.48 -4.28 1.40
C LYS A 44 -20.38 -5.22 2.19
N ALA A 45 -19.94 -6.44 2.42
CA ALA A 45 -20.65 -7.44 3.24
C ALA A 45 -20.59 -7.16 4.75
N GLY A 46 -19.93 -6.07 5.18
CA GLY A 46 -19.75 -5.71 6.59
C GLY A 46 -18.81 -6.64 7.36
N ARG A 47 -18.00 -7.45 6.66
CA ARG A 47 -17.07 -8.45 7.23
C ARG A 47 -15.61 -8.03 7.05
N LEU A 48 -15.32 -6.78 7.31
CA LEU A 48 -13.96 -6.22 7.23
C LEU A 48 -12.98 -6.92 8.20
N ASP A 49 -13.49 -7.43 9.32
CA ASP A 49 -12.73 -8.17 10.31
C ASP A 49 -12.09 -9.45 9.74
N VAL A 50 -12.81 -10.15 8.86
CA VAL A 50 -12.32 -11.37 8.20
C VAL A 50 -11.23 -11.00 7.18
N GLY A 51 -11.47 -9.98 6.35
CA GLY A 51 -10.48 -9.49 5.39
C GLY A 51 -9.18 -9.07 6.08
N ALA A 52 -9.26 -8.31 7.16
CA ALA A 52 -8.10 -7.86 7.92
C ALA A 52 -7.30 -9.02 8.54
N LYS A 53 -7.96 -10.07 9.03
CA LYS A 53 -7.28 -11.27 9.55
C LYS A 53 -6.55 -12.04 8.46
N ILE A 54 -7.18 -12.20 7.30
CA ILE A 54 -6.59 -12.86 6.14
C ILE A 54 -5.33 -12.12 5.69
N GLU A 55 -5.43 -10.80 5.55
CA GLU A 55 -4.32 -9.94 5.16
C GLU A 55 -3.16 -10.03 6.17
N ALA A 56 -3.45 -9.96 7.47
CA ALA A 56 -2.44 -10.08 8.51
C ALA A 56 -1.69 -11.43 8.45
N VAL A 57 -2.43 -12.54 8.29
CA VAL A 57 -1.84 -13.88 8.16
C VAL A 57 -0.99 -13.98 6.89
N ARG A 58 -1.48 -13.47 5.78
CA ARG A 58 -0.75 -13.45 4.50
C ARG A 58 0.57 -12.69 4.63
N ILE A 59 0.51 -11.45 5.11
CA ILE A 59 1.71 -10.59 5.27
C ILE A 59 2.73 -11.30 6.18
N PHE A 60 2.28 -11.89 7.28
CA PHE A 60 3.18 -12.61 8.19
C PHE A 60 3.89 -13.79 7.51
N ILE A 61 3.14 -14.65 6.81
CA ILE A 61 3.69 -15.83 6.13
C ILE A 61 4.65 -15.41 5.01
N VAL A 62 4.24 -14.44 4.18
CA VAL A 62 5.03 -13.95 3.04
C VAL A 62 6.31 -13.27 3.51
N THR A 63 6.24 -12.46 4.58
CA THR A 63 7.41 -11.80 5.15
C THR A 63 8.35 -12.83 5.80
N ALA A 64 7.82 -13.82 6.52
CA ALA A 64 8.63 -14.89 7.10
C ALA A 64 9.35 -15.72 6.02
N ALA A 65 8.67 -16.02 4.90
CA ALA A 65 9.27 -16.70 3.76
C ALA A 65 10.40 -15.87 3.13
N PHE A 66 10.17 -14.57 2.93
CA PHE A 66 11.19 -13.66 2.39
C PHE A 66 12.44 -13.62 3.29
N VAL A 67 12.24 -13.37 4.59
CA VAL A 67 13.33 -13.28 5.56
C VAL A 67 14.06 -14.61 5.68
N GLY A 68 13.34 -15.75 5.77
CA GLY A 68 13.92 -17.06 5.87
C GLY A 68 14.82 -17.43 4.69
N VAL A 69 14.36 -17.19 3.47
CA VAL A 69 15.15 -17.42 2.26
C VAL A 69 16.31 -16.42 2.15
N CYS A 70 16.10 -15.15 2.50
CA CYS A 70 17.14 -14.13 2.47
C CYS A 70 18.30 -14.45 3.43
N LEU A 71 17.99 -14.91 4.64
CA LEU A 71 19.02 -15.34 5.62
C LEU A 71 19.75 -16.62 5.19
N GLY A 72 19.04 -17.54 4.53
CA GLY A 72 19.63 -18.81 4.07
C GLY A 72 20.50 -18.67 2.82
N THR A 73 20.07 -17.91 1.83
CA THR A 73 20.71 -17.82 0.51
C THR A 73 21.58 -16.57 0.35
N ARG A 74 21.33 -15.51 1.14
CA ARG A 74 21.91 -14.17 0.98
C ARG A 74 21.70 -13.58 -0.42
N ASP A 75 20.71 -14.08 -1.15
CA ASP A 75 20.34 -13.61 -2.49
C ASP A 75 18.94 -12.99 -2.45
N VAL A 76 18.88 -11.69 -2.71
CA VAL A 76 17.63 -10.92 -2.71
C VAL A 76 16.68 -11.36 -3.83
N VAL A 77 17.22 -11.81 -4.98
CA VAL A 77 16.40 -12.27 -6.10
C VAL A 77 15.71 -13.59 -5.74
N ALA A 78 16.47 -14.53 -5.12
CA ALA A 78 15.89 -15.78 -4.63
C ALA A 78 14.84 -15.54 -3.53
N ALA A 79 15.10 -14.62 -2.59
CA ALA A 79 14.15 -14.26 -1.55
C ALA A 79 12.87 -13.62 -2.12
N SER A 80 13.01 -12.75 -3.13
CA SER A 80 11.85 -12.11 -3.80
C SER A 80 11.02 -13.11 -4.62
N THR A 81 11.66 -14.08 -5.26
CA THR A 81 10.95 -15.18 -5.95
C THR A 81 10.17 -16.06 -4.98
N ALA A 82 10.75 -16.39 -3.85
CA ALA A 82 10.07 -17.14 -2.79
C ALA A 82 8.88 -16.33 -2.22
N MET A 83 9.06 -15.04 -2.00
CA MET A 83 7.99 -14.13 -1.58
C MET A 83 6.83 -14.12 -2.58
N PHE A 84 7.11 -13.99 -3.86
CA PHE A 84 6.09 -13.99 -4.92
C PHE A 84 5.36 -15.32 -4.99
N ALA A 85 6.08 -16.45 -5.01
CA ALA A 85 5.48 -17.78 -5.06
C ALA A 85 4.64 -18.07 -3.82
N CYS A 86 5.14 -17.74 -2.64
CA CYS A 86 4.43 -17.89 -1.38
C CYS A 86 3.16 -17.03 -1.34
N SER A 87 3.24 -15.76 -1.75
CA SER A 87 2.08 -14.89 -1.85
C SER A 87 1.02 -15.46 -2.77
N LEU A 88 1.38 -15.95 -3.94
CA LEU A 88 0.44 -16.54 -4.90
C LEU A 88 -0.29 -17.75 -4.27
N VAL A 89 0.44 -18.65 -3.64
CA VAL A 89 -0.15 -19.86 -3.02
C VAL A 89 -1.07 -19.47 -1.86
N VAL A 90 -0.62 -18.60 -0.97
CA VAL A 90 -1.39 -18.19 0.21
C VAL A 90 -2.65 -17.42 -0.20
N THR A 91 -2.54 -16.49 -1.15
CA THR A 91 -3.68 -15.72 -1.66
C THR A 91 -4.71 -16.64 -2.32
N LEU A 92 -4.28 -17.58 -3.16
CA LEU A 92 -5.20 -18.56 -3.77
C LEU A 92 -5.87 -19.43 -2.71
N ALA A 93 -5.11 -19.99 -1.76
CA ALA A 93 -5.65 -20.87 -0.72
C ALA A 93 -6.66 -20.14 0.18
N LEU A 94 -6.32 -18.93 0.67
CA LEU A 94 -7.20 -18.17 1.56
C LEU A 94 -8.44 -17.66 0.82
N ASN A 95 -8.31 -17.21 -0.42
CA ASN A 95 -9.44 -16.72 -1.20
C ASN A 95 -10.40 -17.84 -1.62
N ILE A 96 -9.90 -19.03 -1.96
CA ILE A 96 -10.76 -20.19 -2.23
C ILE A 96 -11.56 -20.57 -0.97
N LEU A 97 -10.93 -20.58 0.20
CA LEU A 97 -11.60 -20.87 1.47
C LEU A 97 -12.70 -19.84 1.77
N VAL A 98 -12.46 -18.57 1.46
CA VAL A 98 -13.44 -17.50 1.70
C VAL A 98 -14.56 -17.55 0.67
N LEU A 99 -14.26 -17.70 -0.61
CA LEU A 99 -15.25 -17.76 -1.68
C LEU A 99 -16.20 -18.95 -1.53
N ASN A 100 -15.71 -20.10 -1.05
CA ASN A 100 -16.56 -21.25 -0.74
C ASN A 100 -17.56 -21.00 0.39
N ASN A 101 -17.26 -20.06 1.29
CA ASN A 101 -18.17 -19.67 2.38
C ASN A 101 -19.14 -18.52 1.99
N PHE A 102 -18.87 -17.83 0.89
CA PHE A 102 -19.71 -16.78 0.34
C PHE A 102 -20.42 -17.28 -0.93
N ASN A 103 -21.54 -17.97 -0.77
CA ASN A 103 -22.29 -18.66 -1.85
C ASN A 103 -22.92 -17.74 -2.93
N GLU A 104 -22.62 -16.44 -2.98
CA GLU A 104 -23.31 -15.50 -3.85
C GLU A 104 -22.45 -14.78 -4.91
N VAL A 105 -21.19 -15.16 -5.09
CA VAL A 105 -20.36 -14.52 -6.11
C VAL A 105 -20.64 -15.09 -7.50
N THR A 106 -21.65 -14.56 -8.15
CA THR A 106 -21.94 -14.89 -9.56
C THR A 106 -21.03 -14.05 -10.46
N PHE A 107 -19.96 -14.65 -10.93
CA PHE A 107 -19.03 -14.00 -11.87
C PHE A 107 -19.69 -13.95 -13.26
N ARG A 108 -20.35 -12.82 -13.58
CA ARG A 108 -20.85 -12.51 -14.93
C ARG A 108 -20.15 -11.26 -15.45
N PRO A 109 -19.02 -11.38 -16.16
CA PRO A 109 -18.32 -10.24 -16.72
C PRO A 109 -19.10 -9.67 -17.90
N GLU A 110 -19.83 -8.58 -17.67
CA GLU A 110 -20.39 -7.76 -18.75
C GLU A 110 -19.35 -6.71 -19.17
N LEU A 111 -18.75 -6.87 -20.33
CA LEU A 111 -17.75 -5.96 -20.88
C LEU A 111 -18.19 -4.50 -20.89
N THR A 112 -19.48 -4.25 -21.15
CA THR A 112 -20.03 -2.89 -21.18
C THR A 112 -20.03 -2.24 -19.78
N ARG A 113 -20.33 -3.01 -18.73
CA ARG A 113 -20.25 -2.54 -17.34
C ARG A 113 -18.82 -2.30 -16.92
N LEU A 114 -17.90 -3.18 -17.31
CA LEU A 114 -16.48 -3.04 -17.04
C LEU A 114 -15.92 -1.76 -17.67
N TYR A 115 -16.25 -1.49 -18.94
CA TYR A 115 -15.83 -0.28 -19.63
C TYR A 115 -16.37 1.00 -18.97
N ARG A 116 -17.64 1.02 -18.58
CA ARG A 116 -18.23 2.13 -17.84
C ARG A 116 -17.54 2.36 -16.50
N LEU A 117 -17.24 1.28 -15.77
CA LEU A 117 -16.53 1.35 -14.50
C LEU A 117 -15.12 1.93 -14.68
N LEU A 118 -14.38 1.49 -15.69
CA LEU A 118 -13.05 2.03 -16.01
C LEU A 118 -13.10 3.55 -16.24
N TRP A 119 -14.08 4.04 -16.99
CA TRP A 119 -14.23 5.48 -17.24
C TRP A 119 -14.56 6.27 -15.97
N VAL A 120 -15.38 5.73 -15.09
CA VAL A 120 -15.70 6.36 -13.80
C VAL A 120 -14.51 6.36 -12.86
N CYS A 121 -13.70 5.31 -12.87
CA CYS A 121 -12.51 5.20 -12.03
C CYS A 121 -11.29 5.97 -12.58
N LEU A 122 -11.27 6.31 -13.87
CA LEU A 122 -10.14 6.94 -14.52
C LEU A 122 -9.68 8.25 -13.86
N PRO A 123 -10.57 9.19 -13.48
CA PRO A 123 -10.16 10.40 -12.76
C PRO A 123 -9.51 10.09 -11.41
N ILE A 124 -10.02 9.10 -10.68
CA ILE A 124 -9.49 8.67 -9.39
C ILE A 124 -8.09 8.08 -9.58
N CYS A 125 -7.92 7.19 -10.56
CA CYS A 125 -6.61 6.63 -10.92
C CYS A 125 -5.61 7.72 -11.34
N ALA A 126 -6.06 8.74 -12.07
CA ALA A 126 -5.21 9.87 -12.45
C ALA A 126 -4.78 10.69 -11.21
N CYS A 127 -5.70 10.96 -10.29
CA CYS A 127 -5.40 11.63 -9.03
C CYS A 127 -4.40 10.84 -8.19
N ASP A 128 -4.58 9.53 -8.04
CA ASP A 128 -3.67 8.67 -7.30
C ASP A 128 -2.28 8.61 -7.95
N PHE A 129 -2.23 8.53 -9.28
CA PHE A 129 -0.97 8.58 -10.01
C PHE A 129 -0.23 9.89 -9.79
N LEU A 130 -0.91 11.03 -9.91
CA LEU A 130 -0.33 12.36 -9.68
C LEU A 130 0.12 12.53 -8.23
N TYR A 131 -0.70 12.09 -7.28
CA TYR A 131 -0.36 12.14 -5.86
C TYR A 131 0.91 11.32 -5.55
N ASN A 132 1.00 10.08 -6.05
CA ASN A 132 2.19 9.25 -5.87
C ASN A 132 3.44 9.87 -6.51
N ASN A 133 3.31 10.47 -7.69
CA ASN A 133 4.42 11.20 -8.31
C ASN A 133 4.85 12.41 -7.48
N LEU A 134 3.90 13.18 -6.95
CA LEU A 134 4.18 14.35 -6.10
C LEU A 134 4.94 13.94 -4.83
N VAL A 135 4.50 12.89 -4.15
CA VAL A 135 5.13 12.38 -2.93
C VAL A 135 6.55 11.85 -3.18
N ASN A 136 6.79 11.25 -4.35
CA ASN A 136 8.10 10.71 -4.70
C ASN A 136 9.01 11.70 -5.46
N ALA A 137 8.47 12.81 -5.96
CA ALA A 137 9.24 13.81 -6.70
C ALA A 137 10.50 14.30 -5.99
N PRO A 138 10.50 14.60 -4.66
CA PRO A 138 11.71 14.98 -3.95
C PRO A 138 12.79 13.90 -3.98
N LYS A 139 12.40 12.62 -3.88
CA LYS A 139 13.34 11.49 -3.93
C LYS A 139 14.02 11.39 -5.30
N TYR A 140 13.25 11.56 -6.38
CA TYR A 140 13.80 11.55 -7.73
C TYR A 140 14.69 12.77 -8.01
N ALA A 141 14.35 13.94 -7.44
CA ALA A 141 15.18 15.13 -7.56
C ALA A 141 16.53 14.97 -6.84
N ILE A 142 16.51 14.36 -5.66
CA ILE A 142 17.74 14.06 -4.89
C ILE A 142 18.59 13.03 -5.62
N GLU A 143 18.01 11.95 -6.11
CA GLU A 143 18.73 10.91 -6.86
C GLU A 143 19.45 11.47 -8.09
N ARG A 144 18.86 12.46 -8.77
CA ARG A 144 19.43 13.06 -9.96
C ARG A 144 20.55 14.07 -9.71
N ASN A 145 20.48 14.79 -8.59
CA ASN A 145 21.32 15.99 -8.36
C ASN A 145 22.25 15.87 -7.17
N LEU A 146 22.08 14.86 -6.31
CA LEU A 146 22.82 14.70 -5.07
C LEU A 146 23.36 13.27 -4.95
N SER A 147 24.18 13.04 -3.90
CA SER A 147 24.76 11.72 -3.62
C SER A 147 23.75 10.73 -3.03
N GLU A 148 24.08 9.44 -3.09
CA GLU A 148 23.32 8.35 -2.45
C GLU A 148 23.17 8.56 -0.94
N GLU A 149 24.18 9.14 -0.29
CA GLU A 149 24.16 9.49 1.14
C GLU A 149 23.06 10.53 1.44
N SER A 150 22.93 11.55 0.60
CA SER A 150 21.87 12.57 0.73
C SER A 150 20.48 11.98 0.58
N GLN A 151 20.32 10.99 -0.30
CA GLN A 151 19.07 10.26 -0.48
C GLN A 151 18.73 9.41 0.76
N ALA A 152 19.73 8.76 1.35
CA ALA A 152 19.55 7.99 2.59
C ALA A 152 19.12 8.90 3.75
N VAL A 153 19.80 10.02 3.96
CA VAL A 153 19.44 11.02 4.99
C VAL A 153 18.04 11.57 4.79
N PHE A 154 17.67 11.93 3.55
CA PHE A 154 16.32 12.39 3.24
C PHE A 154 15.27 11.33 3.56
N SER A 155 15.53 10.07 3.22
CA SER A 155 14.61 8.96 3.49
C SER A 155 14.38 8.75 4.99
N ILE A 156 15.41 8.90 5.80
CA ILE A 156 15.35 8.82 7.26
C ILE A 156 14.52 9.99 7.82
N LEU A 157 14.80 11.21 7.36
CA LEU A 157 14.04 12.40 7.78
C LEU A 157 12.57 12.36 7.35
N PHE A 158 12.24 11.63 6.28
CA PHE A 158 10.87 11.47 5.80
C PHE A 158 10.07 10.39 6.58
N MET A 159 10.72 9.53 7.36
CA MET A 159 10.06 8.47 8.13
C MET A 159 8.92 8.94 9.05
N PRO A 160 9.05 10.04 9.82
CA PRO A 160 7.95 10.56 10.65
C PRO A 160 6.73 10.95 9.82
N VAL A 161 6.92 11.55 8.64
CA VAL A 161 5.83 11.93 7.72
C VAL A 161 5.11 10.69 7.21
N PHE A 162 5.84 9.65 6.86
CA PHE A 162 5.27 8.36 6.45
C PHE A 162 4.47 7.71 7.57
N THR A 163 4.96 7.77 8.80
CA THR A 163 4.25 7.27 9.99
C THR A 163 2.92 8.00 10.20
N ILE A 164 2.89 9.34 10.07
CA ILE A 164 1.65 10.13 10.14
C ILE A 164 0.67 9.67 9.06
N SER A 165 1.14 9.44 7.84
CA SER A 165 0.33 8.99 6.71
C SER A 165 -0.35 7.63 6.98
N ILE A 166 0.40 6.67 7.52
CA ILE A 166 -0.13 5.35 7.89
C ILE A 166 -1.18 5.48 8.99
N LEU A 167 -0.86 6.19 10.09
CA LEU A 167 -1.78 6.37 11.21
C LEU A 167 -3.06 7.10 10.79
N SER A 168 -2.94 8.10 9.91
CA SER A 168 -4.10 8.79 9.31
C SER A 168 -4.99 7.84 8.53
N SER A 169 -4.40 6.88 7.80
CA SER A 169 -5.14 5.87 7.05
C SER A 169 -5.96 4.94 7.96
N PHE A 170 -5.46 4.60 9.15
CA PHE A 170 -6.23 3.82 10.13
C PHE A 170 -7.44 4.56 10.67
N ILE A 171 -7.37 5.90 10.76
CA ILE A 171 -8.50 6.73 11.19
C ILE A 171 -9.51 6.89 10.04
N TYR A 172 -9.02 7.11 8.82
CA TYR A 172 -9.85 7.48 7.68
C TYR A 172 -10.58 6.29 7.04
N LYS A 173 -9.86 5.17 6.82
CA LYS A 173 -10.42 4.01 6.09
C LYS A 173 -11.72 3.43 6.70
N PRO A 174 -11.84 3.21 8.02
CA PRO A 174 -13.08 2.68 8.59
C PRO A 174 -14.28 3.61 8.42
N LEU A 175 -14.03 4.92 8.45
CA LEU A 175 -15.09 5.94 8.40
C LEU A 175 -15.58 6.25 6.96
N MET A 176 -14.84 5.80 5.94
CA MET A 176 -15.25 6.01 4.54
C MET A 176 -16.62 5.41 4.21
N ALA A 177 -16.91 4.23 4.74
CA ALA A 177 -18.20 3.57 4.53
C ALA A 177 -19.35 4.39 5.11
N ASP A 178 -19.21 4.86 6.35
CA ASP A 178 -20.21 5.69 7.03
C ASP A 178 -20.41 7.02 6.31
N MET A 179 -19.32 7.64 5.83
CA MET A 179 -19.39 8.87 5.04
C MET A 179 -20.19 8.67 3.77
N GLY A 180 -20.03 7.54 3.06
CA GLY A 180 -20.80 7.19 1.88
C GLY A 180 -22.29 7.05 2.18
N VAL A 181 -22.65 6.45 3.31
CA VAL A 181 -24.04 6.30 3.75
C VAL A 181 -24.67 7.66 4.05
N TYR A 182 -24.02 8.52 4.84
CA TYR A 182 -24.54 9.86 5.17
C TYR A 182 -24.65 10.77 3.95
N TRP A 183 -23.73 10.67 3.00
CA TRP A 183 -23.83 11.39 1.74
C TRP A 183 -25.05 10.99 0.92
N ASN A 184 -25.30 9.68 0.77
CA ASN A 184 -26.46 9.16 0.03
C ASN A 184 -27.78 9.52 0.73
N GLN A 185 -27.80 9.58 2.06
CA GLN A 185 -28.97 9.96 2.85
C GLN A 185 -29.19 11.48 2.91
N LYS A 186 -28.31 12.28 2.27
CA LYS A 186 -28.33 13.76 2.32
C LYS A 186 -28.22 14.35 3.74
N GLU A 187 -27.65 13.59 4.67
CA GLU A 187 -27.38 14.03 6.04
C GLU A 187 -26.08 14.85 6.15
N ASN A 188 -26.06 15.99 5.48
CA ASN A 188 -24.87 16.83 5.34
C ASN A 188 -24.23 17.20 6.70
N VAL A 189 -25.02 17.44 7.73
CA VAL A 189 -24.51 17.83 9.05
C VAL A 189 -23.70 16.69 9.67
N LYS A 190 -24.17 15.44 9.59
CA LYS A 190 -23.43 14.28 10.10
C LYS A 190 -22.17 14.03 9.29
N PHE A 191 -22.26 14.15 7.97
CA PHE A 191 -21.13 14.04 7.05
C PHE A 191 -20.00 15.04 7.41
N PHE A 192 -20.32 16.35 7.52
CA PHE A 192 -19.35 17.36 7.89
C PHE A 192 -18.79 17.18 9.30
N ARG A 193 -19.59 16.70 10.24
CA ARG A 193 -19.13 16.40 11.60
C ARG A 193 -18.08 15.31 11.63
N ILE A 194 -18.22 14.27 10.81
CA ILE A 194 -17.22 13.20 10.68
C ILE A 194 -15.93 13.76 10.11
N ILE A 195 -16.00 14.56 9.03
CA ILE A 195 -14.84 15.20 8.43
C ILE A 195 -14.10 16.07 9.45
N LEU A 196 -14.82 16.89 10.20
CA LEU A 196 -14.21 17.76 11.20
C LEU A 196 -13.54 16.97 12.32
N LYS A 197 -14.17 15.89 12.80
CA LYS A 197 -13.57 15.00 13.79
C LYS A 197 -12.29 14.34 13.29
N GLN A 198 -12.28 13.86 12.03
CA GLN A 198 -11.09 13.29 11.41
C GLN A 198 -9.98 14.32 11.29
N PHE A 199 -10.30 15.50 10.79
CA PHE A 199 -9.35 16.59 10.65
C PHE A 199 -8.69 16.95 12.00
N LEU A 200 -9.50 17.11 13.06
CA LEU A 200 -9.00 17.37 14.41
C LEU A 200 -8.11 16.23 14.92
N ALA A 201 -8.52 14.98 14.74
CA ALA A 201 -7.75 13.82 15.17
C ALA A 201 -6.37 13.77 14.48
N ILE A 202 -6.34 13.99 13.16
CA ILE A 202 -5.10 14.01 12.38
C ILE A 202 -4.24 15.22 12.77
N ALA A 203 -4.84 16.40 12.99
CA ALA A 203 -4.11 17.60 13.42
C ALA A 203 -3.44 17.38 14.79
N VAL A 204 -4.15 16.82 15.75
CA VAL A 204 -3.60 16.49 17.08
C VAL A 204 -2.47 15.47 16.95
N LEU A 205 -2.67 14.41 16.16
CA LEU A 205 -1.64 13.40 15.91
C LEU A 205 -0.38 14.02 15.28
N THR A 206 -0.57 14.88 14.29
CA THR A 206 0.55 15.58 13.62
C THR A 206 1.32 16.47 14.58
N LEU A 207 0.62 17.26 15.41
CA LEU A 207 1.24 18.09 16.43
C LEU A 207 2.01 17.27 17.45
N PHE A 208 1.46 16.13 17.88
CA PHE A 208 2.12 15.23 18.83
C PHE A 208 3.41 14.64 18.24
N ILE A 209 3.38 14.15 16.99
CA ILE A 209 4.56 13.61 16.32
C ILE A 209 5.59 14.71 16.03
N ALA A 210 5.14 15.90 15.61
CA ALA A 210 6.02 17.04 15.37
C ALA A 210 6.73 17.51 16.65
N ALA A 211 6.00 17.62 17.76
CA ALA A 211 6.55 17.97 19.06
C ALA A 211 7.54 16.89 19.55
N GLY A 212 7.18 15.62 19.43
CA GLY A 212 8.06 14.49 19.74
C GLY A 212 9.33 14.49 18.89
N GLY A 213 9.18 14.73 17.59
CA GLY A 213 10.31 14.85 16.66
C GLY A 213 11.23 16.04 16.97
N ALA A 214 10.69 17.17 17.39
CA ALA A 214 11.48 18.33 17.77
C ALA A 214 12.28 18.11 19.08
N ILE A 215 11.72 17.38 20.03
CA ILE A 215 12.36 17.15 21.35
C ILE A 215 13.35 15.98 21.32
N ILE A 216 12.98 14.89 20.67
CA ILE A 216 13.68 13.61 20.78
C ILE A 216 14.32 13.20 19.44
N GLY A 217 13.84 13.76 18.32
CA GLY A 217 14.11 13.28 16.96
C GLY A 217 15.61 13.23 16.63
N LEU A 218 16.36 14.29 16.90
CA LEU A 218 17.80 14.33 16.65
C LEU A 218 18.56 13.29 17.48
N ARG A 219 18.22 13.13 18.76
CA ARG A 219 18.85 12.14 19.63
C ARG A 219 18.53 10.71 19.22
N LEU A 220 17.27 10.47 18.85
CA LEU A 220 16.81 9.15 18.44
C LEU A 220 17.41 8.73 17.11
N LEU A 221 17.51 9.65 16.16
CA LEU A 221 18.16 9.42 14.85
C LEU A 221 19.65 9.16 15.01
N GLY A 222 20.35 9.91 15.90
CA GLY A 222 21.76 9.65 16.22
C GLY A 222 21.98 8.24 16.79
N ILE A 223 21.13 7.80 17.72
CA ILE A 223 21.22 6.45 18.33
C ILE A 223 20.90 5.33 17.35
N ILE A 224 19.87 5.49 16.52
CA ILE A 224 19.40 4.41 15.61
C ILE A 224 20.28 4.31 14.37
N TYR A 225 20.74 5.43 13.84
CA TYR A 225 21.45 5.49 12.56
C TYR A 225 22.92 5.87 12.67
N GLY A 226 23.43 6.14 13.91
CA GLY A 226 24.81 6.53 14.12
C GLY A 226 25.20 7.84 13.44
N LEU A 227 24.26 8.76 13.27
CA LEU A 227 24.46 10.08 12.71
C LEU A 227 24.83 11.03 13.87
N ASP A 228 26.09 11.38 13.98
CA ASP A 228 26.62 12.39 14.92
C ASP A 228 26.35 13.82 14.41
#